data_1abbfa6a1053227e0a73fa5614b23459
#
_entry.id   1abbfa6a1053227e0a73fa5614b23459
#
_cell.length_a   1.000
_cell.length_b   1.000
_cell.length_c   1.000
_cell.angle_alpha   90.00
_cell.angle_beta   90.00
_cell.angle_gamma   90.00
#
_symmetry.space_group_name_H-M   'P 1'
#
loop_
_entity.id
_entity.type
_entity.pdbx_description
1 polymer ?
#
loop_
_entity_poly.entity_id
_entity_poly.type
_entity_poly.pdbx_seq_one_letter_code
_entity_poly.pdbx_strand_id
1 'polypeptide(L)'
;VEITGPTDRKMVINALNSGAKVFMADCEDSLTPTWDNVVQGQINLRDAVKRDISFANPDGKQYRLNPQIATLLVRPRGWHLYEKHILLDGKQVPGAFVDFGLYLFHNHAALKARGTGPYFYLPKLENHREARLWADVLKHSEASLGIAPQTIKVTVLIETILAAFEMDEILYELKDHIVGLNCGRWDYIFSFIKKFSRRPDFVLPDRQQVTMTTHFLRSYSKLVIKTCHRRGAFAMGGMAPQIPI
;
A
#
# COMPACT_ATOMS: atom_id res chain seq x y z
N VAL A 1 12.38 -0.63 9.77
CA VAL A 1 12.33 0.35 8.68
C VAL A 1 11.61 -0.29 7.50
N GLU A 2 10.68 0.44 6.91
CA GLU A 2 10.00 0.09 5.66
C GLU A 2 10.49 1.05 4.57
N ILE A 3 10.58 0.57 3.36
CA ILE A 3 10.83 1.39 2.17
C ILE A 3 9.74 1.18 1.14
N THR A 4 9.54 2.17 0.28
CA THR A 4 8.54 2.15 -0.78
C THR A 4 9.21 2.44 -2.12
N GLY A 5 8.71 1.85 -3.17
CA GLY A 5 9.14 2.12 -4.53
C GLY A 5 8.23 1.50 -5.57
N PRO A 6 8.36 1.91 -6.83
CA PRO A 6 7.54 1.41 -7.93
C PRO A 6 7.79 -0.07 -8.21
N THR A 7 6.91 -0.66 -8.99
CA THR A 7 7.02 -2.05 -9.44
C THR A 7 7.95 -2.24 -10.66
N ASP A 8 8.79 -1.24 -10.97
CA ASP A 8 9.85 -1.34 -11.97
C ASP A 8 10.85 -2.46 -11.62
N ARG A 9 11.28 -3.22 -12.62
CA ARG A 9 12.07 -4.44 -12.43
C ARG A 9 13.36 -4.21 -11.64
N LYS A 10 14.13 -3.19 -12.00
CA LYS A 10 15.38 -2.85 -11.33
C LYS A 10 15.12 -2.32 -9.91
N MET A 11 14.08 -1.48 -9.75
CA MET A 11 13.72 -0.91 -8.46
C MET A 11 13.24 -1.98 -7.48
N VAL A 12 12.44 -2.95 -7.93
CA VAL A 12 12.01 -4.10 -7.11
C VAL A 12 13.22 -4.89 -6.58
N ILE A 13 14.21 -5.19 -7.44
CA ILE A 13 15.42 -5.89 -7.01
C ILE A 13 16.19 -5.08 -5.96
N ASN A 14 16.43 -3.80 -6.23
CA ASN A 14 17.19 -2.93 -5.33
C ASN A 14 16.48 -2.77 -3.99
N ALA A 15 15.17 -2.56 -4.00
CA ALA A 15 14.38 -2.38 -2.79
C ALA A 15 14.36 -3.64 -1.93
N LEU A 16 14.15 -4.80 -2.53
CA LEU A 16 14.21 -6.08 -1.81
C LEU A 16 15.60 -6.36 -1.21
N ASN A 17 16.66 -5.91 -1.86
CA ASN A 17 18.04 -6.07 -1.41
C ASN A 17 18.55 -4.97 -0.46
N SER A 18 17.74 -3.96 -0.16
CA SER A 18 18.16 -2.74 0.55
C SER A 18 18.59 -2.95 2.01
N GLY A 19 18.28 -4.12 2.61
CA GLY A 19 18.45 -4.36 4.04
C GLY A 19 17.31 -3.81 4.91
N ALA A 20 16.31 -3.13 4.35
CA ALA A 20 15.09 -2.79 5.06
C ALA A 20 14.34 -4.06 5.48
N LYS A 21 13.53 -3.96 6.53
CA LYS A 21 12.71 -5.11 6.98
C LYS A 21 11.56 -5.39 6.02
N VAL A 22 11.01 -4.32 5.43
CA VAL A 22 9.83 -4.38 4.58
C VAL A 22 10.05 -3.53 3.33
N PHE A 23 9.61 -4.04 2.20
CA PHE A 23 9.45 -3.29 0.95
C PHE A 23 7.99 -3.26 0.56
N MET A 24 7.41 -2.07 0.48
CA MET A 24 6.09 -1.84 -0.09
C MET A 24 6.25 -1.55 -1.58
N ALA A 25 5.96 -2.55 -2.41
CA ALA A 25 5.87 -2.39 -3.86
C ALA A 25 4.57 -1.64 -4.20
N ASP A 26 4.71 -0.53 -4.86
CA ASP A 26 3.66 0.45 -5.00
C ASP A 26 3.12 0.51 -6.43
N CYS A 27 1.87 0.08 -6.60
CA CYS A 27 1.12 0.19 -7.86
C CYS A 27 0.37 1.52 -7.96
N GLU A 28 0.39 2.34 -6.91
CA GLU A 28 -0.35 3.59 -6.81
C GLU A 28 0.52 4.82 -7.10
N ASP A 29 1.00 5.49 -6.03
CA ASP A 29 1.61 6.83 -6.15
C ASP A 29 3.01 6.82 -6.77
N SER A 30 3.76 5.73 -6.66
CA SER A 30 5.12 5.63 -7.21
C SER A 30 5.19 5.10 -8.66
N LEU A 31 4.06 4.67 -9.21
CA LEU A 31 4.00 4.08 -10.55
C LEU A 31 3.11 4.92 -11.48
N THR A 32 3.64 5.37 -12.61
CA THR A 32 2.78 5.92 -13.67
C THR A 32 1.90 4.80 -14.25
N PRO A 33 0.56 4.89 -14.14
CA PRO A 33 -0.32 3.76 -14.43
C PRO A 33 -0.63 3.62 -15.94
N THR A 34 0.42 3.56 -16.75
CA THR A 34 0.28 3.12 -18.14
C THR A 34 -0.02 1.62 -18.17
N TRP A 35 -0.70 1.14 -19.20
CA TRP A 35 -1.00 -0.28 -19.36
C TRP A 35 0.26 -1.16 -19.25
N ASP A 36 1.32 -0.76 -19.94
CA ASP A 36 2.58 -1.47 -19.92
C ASP A 36 3.18 -1.55 -18.51
N ASN A 37 3.19 -0.44 -17.77
CA ASN A 37 3.71 -0.41 -16.41
C ASN A 37 2.87 -1.28 -15.45
N VAL A 38 1.55 -1.24 -15.58
CA VAL A 38 0.65 -2.05 -14.75
C VAL A 38 0.89 -3.54 -15.00
N VAL A 39 0.91 -3.98 -16.25
CA VAL A 39 1.13 -5.38 -16.60
C VAL A 39 2.55 -5.82 -16.26
N GLN A 40 3.55 -5.03 -16.65
CA GLN A 40 4.95 -5.35 -16.37
C GLN A 40 5.24 -5.37 -14.87
N GLY A 41 4.61 -4.50 -14.11
CA GLY A 41 4.69 -4.50 -12.65
C GLY A 41 4.24 -5.82 -12.04
N GLN A 42 3.11 -6.37 -12.48
CA GLN A 42 2.63 -7.68 -12.02
C GLN A 42 3.59 -8.83 -12.39
N ILE A 43 4.16 -8.79 -13.59
CA ILE A 43 5.19 -9.75 -14.01
C ILE A 43 6.42 -9.66 -13.11
N ASN A 44 6.90 -8.44 -12.84
CA ASN A 44 8.06 -8.21 -11.99
C ASN A 44 7.84 -8.71 -10.55
N LEU A 45 6.66 -8.47 -9.99
CA LEU A 45 6.30 -8.97 -8.66
C LEU A 45 6.22 -10.50 -8.62
N ARG A 46 5.64 -11.12 -9.65
CA ARG A 46 5.61 -12.59 -9.80
C ARG A 46 7.01 -13.18 -9.84
N ASP A 47 7.87 -12.62 -10.67
CA ASP A 47 9.26 -13.08 -10.81
C ASP A 47 10.05 -12.87 -9.50
N ALA A 48 9.79 -11.77 -8.77
CA ALA A 48 10.39 -11.51 -7.47
C ALA A 48 9.95 -12.54 -6.41
N VAL A 49 8.68 -12.87 -6.35
CA VAL A 49 8.14 -13.90 -5.44
C VAL A 49 8.72 -15.27 -5.76
N LYS A 50 8.89 -15.60 -7.04
CA LYS A 50 9.54 -16.84 -7.49
C LYS A 50 11.04 -16.86 -7.25
N ARG A 51 11.67 -15.71 -6.99
CA ARG A 51 13.13 -15.51 -6.89
C ARG A 51 13.88 -15.60 -8.22
N ASP A 52 13.17 -15.49 -9.34
CA ASP A 52 13.72 -15.58 -10.68
C ASP A 52 14.02 -14.20 -11.31
N ILE A 53 13.63 -13.14 -10.60
CA ILE A 53 13.81 -11.76 -11.10
C ILE A 53 15.30 -11.44 -11.27
N SER A 54 15.65 -10.95 -12.45
CA SER A 54 16.98 -10.41 -12.77
C SER A 54 16.86 -9.24 -13.72
N PHE A 55 17.86 -8.38 -13.74
CA PHE A 55 17.94 -7.23 -14.64
C PHE A 55 19.39 -7.00 -15.03
N ALA A 56 19.64 -6.66 -16.28
CA ALA A 56 20.94 -6.25 -16.78
C ALA A 56 20.87 -4.84 -17.32
N ASN A 57 21.77 -3.97 -16.88
CA ASN A 57 21.96 -2.66 -17.50
C ASN A 57 22.62 -2.80 -18.88
N PRO A 58 22.51 -1.79 -19.75
CA PRO A 58 23.24 -1.76 -21.02
C PRO A 58 24.76 -1.82 -20.88
N ASP A 59 25.30 -1.38 -19.74
CA ASP A 59 26.72 -1.45 -19.39
C ASP A 59 27.17 -2.84 -18.91
N GLY A 60 26.26 -3.82 -18.92
CA GLY A 60 26.53 -5.21 -18.50
C GLY A 60 26.38 -5.48 -17.01
N LYS A 61 26.11 -4.48 -16.18
CA LYS A 61 25.88 -4.68 -14.73
C LYS A 61 24.63 -5.51 -14.49
N GLN A 62 24.79 -6.62 -13.76
CA GLN A 62 23.72 -7.55 -13.40
C GLN A 62 23.12 -7.22 -12.04
N TYR A 63 21.79 -7.34 -11.93
CA TYR A 63 21.03 -7.20 -10.70
C TYR A 63 20.26 -8.49 -10.45
N ARG A 64 20.38 -9.05 -9.26
CA ARG A 64 19.67 -10.26 -8.80
C ARG A 64 19.33 -10.13 -7.34
N LEU A 65 18.38 -10.94 -6.85
CA LEU A 65 18.04 -10.97 -5.45
C LEU A 65 19.14 -11.64 -4.62
N ASN A 66 19.41 -11.04 -3.46
CA ASN A 66 20.23 -11.64 -2.43
C ASN A 66 19.52 -12.85 -1.79
N PRO A 67 20.24 -13.76 -1.13
CA PRO A 67 19.61 -14.84 -0.37
C PRO A 67 18.60 -14.34 0.66
N GLN A 68 18.95 -13.27 1.38
CA GLN A 68 18.08 -12.60 2.33
C GLN A 68 17.58 -11.27 1.74
N ILE A 69 16.28 -11.07 1.75
CA ILE A 69 15.61 -9.88 1.22
C ILE A 69 14.57 -9.34 2.19
N ALA A 70 14.12 -8.12 1.94
CA ALA A 70 12.99 -7.51 2.65
C ALA A 70 11.69 -8.32 2.45
N THR A 71 10.80 -8.27 3.43
CA THR A 71 9.43 -8.79 3.28
C THR A 71 8.67 -7.93 2.28
N LEU A 72 8.07 -8.56 1.28
CA LEU A 72 7.32 -7.87 0.23
C LEU A 72 5.88 -7.63 0.68
N LEU A 73 5.45 -6.37 0.64
CA LEU A 73 4.06 -5.95 0.71
C LEU A 73 3.70 -5.28 -0.62
N VAL A 74 2.43 -5.29 -1.00
CA VAL A 74 1.95 -4.63 -2.21
C VAL A 74 0.90 -3.60 -1.86
N ARG A 75 1.04 -2.37 -2.38
CA ARG A 75 0.02 -1.34 -2.33
C ARG A 75 -0.72 -1.31 -3.68
N PRO A 76 -1.95 -1.86 -3.75
CA PRO A 76 -2.80 -1.70 -4.93
C PRO A 76 -3.24 -0.26 -5.07
N ARG A 77 -3.71 0.13 -6.25
CA ARG A 77 -4.37 1.42 -6.45
C ARG A 77 -5.60 1.57 -5.54
N GLY A 78 -5.92 2.81 -5.19
CA GLY A 78 -7.11 3.11 -4.39
C GLY A 78 -8.42 2.93 -5.16
N TRP A 79 -9.55 2.86 -4.44
CA TRP A 79 -10.90 2.69 -5.00
C TRP A 79 -11.31 3.76 -6.01
N HIS A 80 -10.72 4.94 -5.95
CA HIS A 80 -11.01 6.08 -6.83
C HIS A 80 -10.39 5.97 -8.23
N LEU A 81 -9.52 4.98 -8.48
CA LEU A 81 -8.86 4.75 -9.76
C LEU A 81 -9.45 3.55 -10.49
N TYR A 82 -9.69 3.72 -11.78
CA TYR A 82 -10.20 2.67 -12.66
C TYR A 82 -9.14 2.23 -13.66
N GLU A 83 -9.17 0.93 -14.01
CA GLU A 83 -8.36 0.40 -15.11
C GLU A 83 -9.17 0.46 -16.41
N LYS A 84 -8.85 1.44 -17.24
CA LYS A 84 -9.62 1.70 -18.47
C LYS A 84 -9.46 0.63 -19.55
N HIS A 85 -8.41 -0.19 -19.47
CA HIS A 85 -8.13 -1.22 -20.47
C HIS A 85 -8.81 -2.56 -20.14
N ILE A 86 -9.40 -2.71 -18.96
CA ILE A 86 -10.14 -3.90 -18.57
C ILE A 86 -11.61 -3.53 -18.37
N LEU A 87 -12.47 -4.18 -19.14
CA LEU A 87 -13.92 -3.98 -19.06
C LEU A 87 -14.59 -5.27 -18.58
N LEU A 88 -15.50 -5.14 -17.62
CA LEU A 88 -16.41 -6.19 -17.21
C LEU A 88 -17.84 -5.68 -17.51
N ASP A 89 -18.55 -6.39 -18.34
CA ASP A 89 -19.90 -6.01 -18.81
C ASP A 89 -19.94 -4.54 -19.35
N GLY A 90 -18.91 -4.17 -20.11
CA GLY A 90 -18.77 -2.83 -20.70
C GLY A 90 -18.39 -1.71 -19.73
N LYS A 91 -18.14 -2.02 -18.45
CA LYS A 91 -17.71 -1.07 -17.41
C LYS A 91 -16.25 -1.25 -17.04
N GLN A 92 -15.55 -0.15 -16.81
CA GLN A 92 -14.17 -0.17 -16.32
C GLN A 92 -14.09 -0.84 -14.93
N VAL A 93 -13.08 -1.67 -14.73
CA VAL A 93 -12.84 -2.35 -13.46
C VAL A 93 -12.05 -1.41 -12.52
N PRO A 94 -12.37 -1.33 -11.22
CA PRO A 94 -11.52 -0.64 -10.26
C PRO A 94 -10.08 -1.15 -10.31
N GLY A 95 -9.11 -0.23 -10.39
CA GLY A 95 -7.69 -0.57 -10.42
C GLY A 95 -7.25 -1.37 -9.20
N ALA A 96 -7.89 -1.11 -8.06
CA ALA A 96 -7.69 -1.87 -6.83
C ALA A 96 -7.87 -3.38 -7.02
N PHE A 97 -8.93 -3.79 -7.72
CA PHE A 97 -9.20 -5.22 -7.99
C PHE A 97 -8.20 -5.82 -8.97
N VAL A 98 -7.75 -5.04 -9.95
CA VAL A 98 -6.75 -5.50 -10.91
C VAL A 98 -5.43 -5.78 -10.21
N ASP A 99 -4.93 -4.82 -9.45
CA ASP A 99 -3.62 -4.91 -8.79
C ASP A 99 -3.62 -5.99 -7.70
N PHE A 100 -4.63 -5.96 -6.82
CA PHE A 100 -4.80 -6.95 -5.76
C PHE A 100 -5.03 -8.35 -6.31
N GLY A 101 -5.99 -8.48 -7.23
CA GLY A 101 -6.44 -9.79 -7.73
C GLY A 101 -5.36 -10.50 -8.52
N LEU A 102 -4.68 -9.82 -9.43
CA LEU A 102 -3.58 -10.40 -10.21
C LEU A 102 -2.41 -10.81 -9.31
N TYR A 103 -2.01 -9.93 -8.39
CA TYR A 103 -0.92 -10.27 -7.47
C TYR A 103 -1.26 -11.47 -6.60
N LEU A 104 -2.43 -11.50 -5.98
CA LEU A 104 -2.85 -12.59 -5.12
C LEU A 104 -2.98 -13.90 -5.90
N PHE A 105 -3.69 -13.89 -7.03
CA PHE A 105 -3.93 -15.08 -7.85
C PHE A 105 -2.63 -15.76 -8.28
N HIS A 106 -1.67 -14.99 -8.77
CA HIS A 106 -0.42 -15.55 -9.29
C HIS A 106 0.62 -15.92 -8.23
N ASN A 107 0.49 -15.41 -7.00
CA ASN A 107 1.58 -15.49 -6.03
C ASN A 107 1.23 -16.22 -4.72
N HIS A 108 -0.05 -16.38 -4.36
CA HIS A 108 -0.44 -16.93 -3.05
C HIS A 108 0.22 -18.27 -2.71
N ALA A 109 0.26 -19.20 -3.67
CA ALA A 109 0.84 -20.53 -3.45
C ALA A 109 2.36 -20.47 -3.22
N ALA A 110 3.08 -19.64 -3.99
CA ALA A 110 4.52 -19.46 -3.84
C ALA A 110 4.87 -18.72 -2.56
N LEU A 111 4.06 -17.73 -2.16
CA LEU A 111 4.21 -17.02 -0.89
C LEU A 111 4.01 -17.96 0.29
N LYS A 112 2.97 -18.78 0.27
CA LYS A 112 2.70 -19.81 1.28
C LYS A 112 3.86 -20.79 1.41
N ALA A 113 4.38 -21.30 0.30
CA ALA A 113 5.51 -22.24 0.28
C ALA A 113 6.79 -21.62 0.88
N ARG A 114 6.91 -20.29 0.88
CA ARG A 114 8.05 -19.56 1.45
C ARG A 114 7.80 -19.08 2.90
N GLY A 115 6.62 -19.34 3.46
CA GLY A 115 6.27 -18.92 4.81
C GLY A 115 6.12 -17.39 4.95
N THR A 116 5.69 -16.69 3.88
CA THR A 116 5.51 -15.24 3.87
C THR A 116 4.20 -14.86 3.18
N GLY A 117 3.63 -13.71 3.51
CA GLY A 117 2.45 -13.12 2.88
C GLY A 117 1.27 -14.04 2.57
N PRO A 118 0.33 -13.57 1.77
CA PRO A 118 0.29 -12.26 1.10
C PRO A 118 -0.01 -11.09 2.04
N TYR A 119 0.69 -9.99 1.84
CA TYR A 119 0.59 -8.77 2.64
C TYR A 119 0.29 -7.57 1.76
N PHE A 120 -0.63 -6.68 2.20
CA PHE A 120 -1.03 -5.50 1.43
C PHE A 120 -1.05 -4.23 2.27
N TYR A 121 -0.89 -3.09 1.58
CA TYR A 121 -1.20 -1.78 2.06
C TYR A 121 -2.46 -1.26 1.37
N LEU A 122 -3.46 -0.83 2.11
CA LEU A 122 -4.72 -0.33 1.57
C LEU A 122 -4.72 1.20 1.60
N PRO A 123 -4.70 1.86 0.42
CA PRO A 123 -4.59 3.30 0.33
C PRO A 123 -5.96 4.00 0.24
N LYS A 124 -5.97 5.30 0.52
CA LYS A 124 -7.02 6.27 0.15
C LYS A 124 -8.43 5.96 0.67
N LEU A 125 -8.55 5.17 1.73
CA LEU A 125 -9.84 4.95 2.38
C LEU A 125 -10.37 6.27 2.95
N GLU A 126 -11.66 6.54 2.77
CA GLU A 126 -12.33 7.70 3.35
C GLU A 126 -13.29 7.33 4.50
N ASN A 127 -13.71 6.05 4.62
CA ASN A 127 -14.64 5.61 5.64
C ASN A 127 -14.57 4.10 5.92
N HIS A 128 -15.24 3.68 7.00
CA HIS A 128 -15.28 2.27 7.43
C HIS A 128 -16.04 1.34 6.45
N ARG A 129 -16.94 1.87 5.60
CA ARG A 129 -17.66 1.05 4.61
C ARG A 129 -16.73 0.57 3.51
N GLU A 130 -15.75 1.39 3.13
CA GLU A 130 -14.69 0.98 2.20
C GLU A 130 -13.78 -0.07 2.84
N ALA A 131 -13.53 0.04 4.14
CA ALA A 131 -12.81 -0.99 4.90
C ALA A 131 -13.61 -2.31 4.95
N ARG A 132 -14.93 -2.25 5.14
CA ARG A 132 -15.82 -3.42 5.06
C ARG A 132 -15.78 -4.07 3.68
N LEU A 133 -15.85 -3.26 2.62
CA LEU A 133 -15.72 -3.78 1.25
C LEU A 133 -14.40 -4.54 1.07
N TRP A 134 -13.29 -4.00 1.57
CA TRP A 134 -12.02 -4.72 1.57
C TRP A 134 -12.10 -6.03 2.39
N ALA A 135 -12.70 -6.03 3.57
CA ALA A 135 -12.86 -7.25 4.38
C ALA A 135 -13.63 -8.33 3.60
N ASP A 136 -14.69 -7.95 2.90
CA ASP A 136 -15.46 -8.86 2.07
C ASP A 136 -14.65 -9.40 0.88
N VAL A 137 -13.88 -8.54 0.21
CA VAL A 137 -12.96 -8.92 -0.88
C VAL A 137 -11.90 -9.90 -0.39
N LEU A 138 -11.28 -9.65 0.76
CA LEU A 138 -10.25 -10.52 1.34
C LEU A 138 -10.82 -11.90 1.68
N LYS A 139 -11.97 -11.97 2.36
CA LYS A 139 -12.66 -13.22 2.72
C LYS A 139 -13.07 -14.00 1.48
N HIS A 140 -13.67 -13.32 0.49
CA HIS A 140 -14.06 -13.95 -0.76
C HIS A 140 -12.85 -14.54 -1.50
N SER A 141 -11.75 -13.79 -1.56
CA SER A 141 -10.52 -14.23 -2.23
C SER A 141 -9.87 -15.42 -1.54
N GLU A 142 -9.84 -15.43 -0.21
CA GLU A 142 -9.35 -16.59 0.56
C GLU A 142 -10.18 -17.83 0.27
N ALA A 143 -11.50 -17.71 0.31
CA ALA A 143 -12.41 -18.83 0.01
C ALA A 143 -12.25 -19.33 -1.43
N SER A 144 -12.19 -18.42 -2.41
CA SER A 144 -12.11 -18.76 -3.84
C SER A 144 -10.79 -19.43 -4.23
N LEU A 145 -9.70 -19.09 -3.55
CA LEU A 145 -8.34 -19.62 -3.82
C LEU A 145 -7.93 -20.77 -2.87
N GLY A 146 -8.82 -21.21 -1.97
CA GLY A 146 -8.48 -22.23 -0.97
C GLY A 146 -7.37 -21.79 0.01
N ILE A 147 -7.29 -20.51 0.26
CA ILE A 147 -6.39 -19.91 1.28
C ILE A 147 -7.09 -20.03 2.63
N ALA A 148 -6.37 -20.43 3.67
CA ALA A 148 -6.93 -20.49 5.01
C ALA A 148 -7.44 -19.11 5.45
N PRO A 149 -8.61 -19.02 6.12
CA PRO A 149 -9.14 -17.74 6.60
C PRO A 149 -8.12 -16.95 7.41
N GLN A 150 -8.16 -15.63 7.29
CA GLN A 150 -7.29 -14.70 8.01
C GLN A 150 -5.79 -14.82 7.66
N THR A 151 -5.44 -15.45 6.54
CA THR A 151 -4.05 -15.54 6.06
C THR A 151 -3.57 -14.23 5.46
N ILE A 152 -4.42 -13.56 4.68
CA ILE A 152 -4.10 -12.27 4.08
C ILE A 152 -4.02 -11.21 5.19
N LYS A 153 -2.91 -10.46 5.24
CA LYS A 153 -2.76 -9.38 6.22
C LYS A 153 -2.64 -8.03 5.52
N VAL A 154 -3.25 -7.02 6.14
CA VAL A 154 -3.32 -5.67 5.59
C VAL A 154 -2.90 -4.62 6.60
N THR A 155 -2.28 -3.56 6.09
CA THR A 155 -2.07 -2.29 6.78
C THR A 155 -2.90 -1.23 6.07
N VAL A 156 -3.58 -0.36 6.80
CA VAL A 156 -4.36 0.73 6.21
C VAL A 156 -3.60 2.04 6.34
N LEU A 157 -3.48 2.77 5.24
CA LEU A 157 -3.01 4.15 5.25
C LEU A 157 -4.15 5.07 5.70
N ILE A 158 -3.96 5.73 6.83
CA ILE A 158 -4.83 6.82 7.26
C ILE A 158 -4.28 8.09 6.64
N GLU A 159 -4.74 8.39 5.46
CA GLU A 159 -4.21 9.45 4.61
C GLU A 159 -5.29 10.38 4.04
N THR A 160 -6.51 10.22 4.53
CA THR A 160 -7.60 11.18 4.31
C THR A 160 -8.10 11.71 5.64
N ILE A 161 -8.57 12.96 5.65
CA ILE A 161 -9.14 13.55 6.88
C ILE A 161 -10.33 12.74 7.36
N LEU A 162 -11.18 12.27 6.45
CA LEU A 162 -12.39 11.51 6.79
C LEU A 162 -12.05 10.21 7.52
N ALA A 163 -11.10 9.43 7.00
CA ALA A 163 -10.65 8.19 7.64
C ALA A 163 -10.08 8.42 9.04
N ALA A 164 -9.47 9.57 9.30
CA ALA A 164 -8.91 9.88 10.61
C ALA A 164 -9.98 9.95 11.71
N PHE A 165 -11.22 10.20 11.36
CA PHE A 165 -12.35 10.22 12.31
C PHE A 165 -13.03 8.85 12.48
N GLU A 166 -12.72 7.89 11.61
CA GLU A 166 -13.34 6.55 11.62
C GLU A 166 -12.31 5.42 11.82
N MET A 167 -11.18 5.71 12.46
CA MET A 167 -10.10 4.72 12.64
C MET A 167 -10.51 3.52 13.48
N ASP A 168 -11.35 3.70 14.51
CA ASP A 168 -11.86 2.61 15.33
C ASP A 168 -12.74 1.67 14.50
N GLU A 169 -13.62 2.23 13.70
CA GLU A 169 -14.54 1.51 12.82
C GLU A 169 -13.77 0.78 11.71
N ILE A 170 -12.76 1.43 11.11
CA ILE A 170 -11.87 0.82 10.11
C ILE A 170 -11.15 -0.39 10.69
N LEU A 171 -10.57 -0.27 11.89
CA LEU A 171 -9.92 -1.38 12.57
C LEU A 171 -10.90 -2.53 12.87
N TYR A 172 -12.12 -2.19 13.26
CA TYR A 172 -13.16 -3.18 13.56
C TYR A 172 -13.60 -3.97 12.32
N GLU A 173 -13.85 -3.27 11.21
CA GLU A 173 -14.27 -3.92 9.96
C GLU A 173 -13.19 -4.88 9.42
N LEU A 174 -11.94 -4.54 9.58
CA LEU A 174 -10.79 -5.33 9.11
C LEU A 174 -10.18 -6.24 10.19
N LYS A 175 -10.79 -6.40 11.35
CA LYS A 175 -10.23 -7.07 12.54
C LYS A 175 -9.60 -8.45 12.29
N ASP A 176 -10.10 -9.19 11.30
CA ASP A 176 -9.60 -10.52 10.96
C ASP A 176 -8.30 -10.47 10.14
N HIS A 177 -8.00 -9.34 9.52
CA HIS A 177 -6.89 -9.16 8.57
C HIS A 177 -5.92 -8.05 8.95
N ILE A 178 -6.36 -7.06 9.76
CA ILE A 178 -5.59 -5.85 10.03
C ILE A 178 -4.33 -6.13 10.87
N VAL A 179 -3.21 -5.54 10.46
CA VAL A 179 -1.97 -5.49 11.22
C VAL A 179 -1.86 -4.16 11.95
N GLY A 180 -2.20 -3.07 11.28
CA GLY A 180 -2.10 -1.75 11.86
C GLY A 180 -2.49 -0.63 10.90
N LEU A 181 -2.32 0.60 11.38
CA LEU A 181 -2.55 1.82 10.63
C LEU A 181 -1.22 2.54 10.37
N ASN A 182 -1.10 3.15 9.21
CA ASN A 182 0.06 3.95 8.82
C ASN A 182 -0.32 5.43 8.67
N CYS A 183 0.57 6.34 9.09
CA CYS A 183 0.40 7.78 8.91
C CYS A 183 0.81 8.19 7.49
N GLY A 184 -0.14 8.33 6.57
CA GLY A 184 0.08 8.79 5.20
C GLY A 184 0.22 10.31 5.11
N ARG A 185 1.39 10.85 5.46
CA ARG A 185 1.64 12.28 5.69
C ARG A 185 1.21 13.19 4.53
N TRP A 186 1.72 12.92 3.32
CA TRP A 186 1.51 13.83 2.19
C TRP A 186 0.06 13.84 1.73
N ASP A 187 -0.53 12.68 1.57
CA ASP A 187 -1.93 12.57 1.19
C ASP A 187 -2.87 13.14 2.24
N TYR A 188 -2.52 13.02 3.53
CA TYR A 188 -3.28 13.65 4.60
C TYR A 188 -3.26 15.18 4.48
N ILE A 189 -2.10 15.77 4.18
CA ILE A 189 -1.97 17.21 3.90
C ILE A 189 -2.80 17.59 2.66
N PHE A 190 -2.71 16.85 1.58
CA PHE A 190 -3.49 17.11 0.36
C PHE A 190 -4.99 16.94 0.58
N SER A 191 -5.40 15.97 1.37
CA SER A 191 -6.78 15.82 1.80
C SER A 191 -7.28 17.04 2.58
N PHE A 192 -6.45 17.58 3.48
CA PHE A 192 -6.75 18.81 4.21
C PHE A 192 -6.94 19.99 3.24
N ILE A 193 -5.99 20.23 2.36
CA ILE A 193 -6.06 21.29 1.36
C ILE A 193 -7.32 21.16 0.50
N LYS A 194 -7.60 19.96 0.00
CA LYS A 194 -8.77 19.68 -0.85
C LYS A 194 -10.09 19.96 -0.13
N LYS A 195 -10.24 19.45 1.10
CA LYS A 195 -11.51 19.56 1.86
C LYS A 195 -11.77 20.98 2.34
N PHE A 196 -10.71 21.74 2.64
CA PHE A 196 -10.82 23.13 3.12
C PHE A 196 -10.48 24.20 2.07
N SER A 197 -10.44 23.86 0.79
CA SER A 197 -10.01 24.76 -0.31
C SER A 197 -10.82 26.07 -0.42
N ARG A 198 -12.06 26.10 0.13
CA ARG A 198 -12.92 27.29 0.15
C ARG A 198 -12.89 28.06 1.46
N ARG A 199 -11.99 27.73 2.36
CA ARG A 199 -11.87 28.32 3.70
C ARG A 199 -10.55 29.07 3.81
N PRO A 200 -10.54 30.43 3.70
CA PRO A 200 -9.32 31.22 3.77
C PRO A 200 -8.54 31.07 5.07
N ASP A 201 -9.23 30.79 6.16
CA ASP A 201 -8.69 30.54 7.49
C ASP A 201 -7.94 29.20 7.63
N PHE A 202 -8.02 28.33 6.60
CA PHE A 202 -7.37 27.02 6.54
C PHE A 202 -6.21 26.94 5.55
N VAL A 203 -5.75 28.06 5.03
CA VAL A 203 -4.58 28.09 4.12
C VAL A 203 -3.33 27.68 4.90
N LEU A 204 -2.65 26.67 4.38
CA LEU A 204 -1.40 26.18 4.96
C LEU A 204 -0.21 27.05 4.51
N PRO A 205 0.85 27.15 5.33
CA PRO A 205 2.10 27.80 4.93
C PRO A 205 2.82 26.95 3.86
N ASP A 206 3.99 27.43 3.43
CA ASP A 206 4.87 26.68 2.51
C ASP A 206 5.08 25.24 2.99
N ARG A 207 5.10 24.30 2.04
CA ARG A 207 5.24 22.86 2.29
C ARG A 207 6.39 22.48 3.22
N GLN A 208 7.51 23.21 3.14
CA GLN A 208 8.69 22.95 3.97
C GLN A 208 8.40 23.19 5.47
N GLN A 209 7.46 24.04 5.78
CA GLN A 209 7.03 24.35 7.15
C GLN A 209 6.00 23.35 7.69
N VAL A 210 5.35 22.57 6.81
CA VAL A 210 4.32 21.59 7.19
C VAL A 210 4.98 20.24 7.53
N THR A 211 5.59 20.19 8.70
CA THR A 211 6.28 18.99 9.21
C THR A 211 5.34 18.16 10.11
N MET A 212 5.78 16.94 10.49
CA MET A 212 5.02 16.08 11.44
C MET A 212 4.91 16.68 12.84
N THR A 213 5.63 17.77 13.13
CA THR A 213 5.55 18.50 14.40
C THR A 213 4.53 19.63 14.39
N THR A 214 3.99 20.02 13.21
CA THR A 214 2.90 21.00 13.14
C THR A 214 1.66 20.47 13.85
N HIS A 215 0.88 21.36 14.44
CA HIS A 215 -0.20 21.01 15.37
C HIS A 215 -1.15 19.94 14.81
N PHE A 216 -1.69 20.13 13.62
CA PHE A 216 -2.69 19.20 13.07
C PHE A 216 -2.09 17.83 12.72
N LEU A 217 -0.87 17.76 12.15
CA LEU A 217 -0.20 16.50 11.85
C LEU A 217 0.24 15.77 13.12
N ARG A 218 0.74 16.50 14.12
CA ARG A 218 1.08 15.93 15.42
C ARG A 218 -0.15 15.36 16.14
N SER A 219 -1.27 16.07 16.09
CA SER A 219 -2.54 15.62 16.70
C SER A 219 -3.06 14.37 16.00
N TYR A 220 -3.05 14.36 14.67
CA TYR A 220 -3.40 13.21 13.85
C TYR A 220 -2.53 11.99 14.18
N SER A 221 -1.20 12.13 14.17
CA SER A 221 -0.28 11.02 14.48
C SER A 221 -0.51 10.45 15.88
N LYS A 222 -0.70 11.32 16.87
CA LYS A 222 -1.03 10.89 18.25
C LYS A 222 -2.34 10.13 18.31
N LEU A 223 -3.34 10.56 17.52
CA LEU A 223 -4.63 9.89 17.47
C LEU A 223 -4.49 8.49 16.83
N VAL A 224 -3.73 8.34 15.75
CA VAL A 224 -3.41 7.03 15.14
C VAL A 224 -2.76 6.11 16.17
N ILE A 225 -1.72 6.57 16.86
CA ILE A 225 -1.02 5.78 17.89
C ILE A 225 -1.97 5.36 19.00
N LYS A 226 -2.74 6.30 19.55
CA LYS A 226 -3.68 6.03 20.63
C LYS A 226 -4.74 5.01 20.24
N THR A 227 -5.31 5.16 19.04
CA THR A 227 -6.36 4.26 18.54
C THR A 227 -5.81 2.86 18.29
N CYS A 228 -4.67 2.74 17.61
CA CYS A 228 -4.03 1.45 17.37
C CYS A 228 -3.73 0.73 18.69
N HIS A 229 -3.04 1.39 19.63
CA HIS A 229 -2.66 0.76 20.90
C HIS A 229 -3.88 0.34 21.73
N ARG A 230 -4.94 1.14 21.74
CA ARG A 230 -6.19 0.78 22.42
C ARG A 230 -6.84 -0.48 21.85
N ARG A 231 -6.65 -0.74 20.55
CA ARG A 231 -7.24 -1.88 19.83
C ARG A 231 -6.27 -3.04 19.62
N GLY A 232 -5.07 -2.98 20.15
CA GLY A 232 -4.06 -4.03 19.99
C GLY A 232 -3.48 -4.13 18.59
N ALA A 233 -3.55 -3.04 17.80
CA ALA A 233 -2.99 -2.92 16.46
C ALA A 233 -1.67 -2.14 16.47
N PHE A 234 -0.87 -2.28 15.44
CA PHE A 234 0.37 -1.52 15.28
C PHE A 234 0.11 -0.14 14.66
N ALA A 235 0.88 0.86 15.10
CA ALA A 235 0.93 2.18 14.49
C ALA A 235 2.26 2.35 13.76
N MET A 236 2.20 2.62 12.45
CA MET A 236 3.38 2.91 11.63
C MET A 236 3.50 4.40 11.36
N GLY A 237 4.72 4.94 11.45
CA GLY A 237 5.00 6.34 11.14
C GLY A 237 4.88 6.65 9.65
N GLY A 238 4.79 7.94 9.33
CA GLY A 238 4.79 8.43 7.95
C GLY A 238 6.15 8.22 7.27
N MET A 239 6.13 8.15 5.95
CA MET A 239 7.35 8.02 5.15
C MET A 239 8.08 9.36 5.01
N ALA A 240 9.40 9.32 5.04
CA ALA A 240 10.25 10.41 4.64
C ALA A 240 10.52 10.33 3.13
N PRO A 241 10.42 11.45 2.37
CA PRO A 241 10.63 11.43 0.92
C PRO A 241 12.12 11.48 0.53
N GLN A 242 13.02 11.48 1.51
CA GLN A 242 14.47 11.49 1.23
C GLN A 242 14.88 10.09 0.75
N ILE A 243 15.57 10.09 -0.38
CA ILE A 243 16.24 8.89 -0.89
C ILE A 243 17.63 8.87 -0.26
N PRO A 244 18.02 7.83 0.50
CA PRO A 244 19.38 7.70 0.99
C PRO A 244 20.37 7.64 -0.17
N ILE A 245 21.46 8.41 -0.05
CA ILE A 245 22.58 8.45 -1.02
C ILE A 245 23.57 7.36 -0.62
#